data_24a5d2373b8714e73c3d11ddee09c5ad
#
_entry.id   24a5d2373b8714e73c3d11ddee09c5ad
#
_cell.length_a   1.000
_cell.length_b   1.000
_cell.length_c   1.000
_cell.angle_alpha   90.00
_cell.angle_beta   90.00
_cell.angle_gamma   90.00
#
_symmetry.space_group_name_H-M   'P 1'
#
loop_
_entity.id
_entity.type
_entity.pdbx_description
1 polymer ?
#
loop_
_entity_poly.entity_id
_entity_poly.type
_entity_poly.pdbx_seq_one_letter_code
_entity_poly.pdbx_strand_id
1 'polypeptide(L)'
;SSDVCSSDLLRYPGGKAKVADFVQCLIKENALLDGTYVEPYVGGGSVALSLLFNEYVSDIHINDKDISIYAFWYSALNNVDALCKMIKDTPLNVETWFKQKEIQSNKENSDLLELGFSTFFLNRTNRSGILKAGVIGGYDQTGNYKIDARFNKEDLIKRIQRIADYADRIHLTNEDAVSLVQRLKNELPYNTLFYLDPPYYVKGKGLYLNYYNDTDHQNIANTISEIANCKWIVSYDNVPFITSLYSKYRQQCFELNYSASNSGKGKEIMVFCDGIVIPKHKLFNHSTK
;
A
#
# COMPACT_ATOMS: atom_id res chain seq x y z
N SER A 1 -10.20 -1.49 24.07
CA SER A 1 -9.33 -0.44 23.51
C SER A 1 -9.00 -0.77 22.07
N SER A 2 -9.83 -0.27 21.13
CA SER A 2 -9.78 -0.59 19.70
C SER A 2 -9.00 0.42 18.86
N ASP A 3 -8.20 1.29 19.45
CA ASP A 3 -7.63 2.46 18.77
C ASP A 3 -6.13 2.40 18.44
N VAL A 4 -5.45 1.29 18.71
CA VAL A 4 -4.00 1.19 18.49
C VAL A 4 -3.64 0.51 17.15
N CYS A 5 -4.60 0.00 16.40
CA CYS A 5 -4.37 -0.84 15.23
C CYS A 5 -4.60 -0.15 13.87
N SER A 6 -4.63 1.18 13.80
CA SER A 6 -4.65 1.87 12.51
C SER A 6 -3.22 2.04 12.01
N SER A 7 -2.78 1.10 11.18
CA SER A 7 -1.48 1.12 10.49
C SER A 7 -1.41 2.16 9.35
N ASP A 8 -2.48 2.92 9.11
CA ASP A 8 -2.59 3.83 7.97
C ASP A 8 -1.81 5.13 8.19
N LEU A 9 -0.52 5.14 7.90
CA LEU A 9 0.29 6.35 7.83
C LEU A 9 0.05 7.11 6.54
N LEU A 10 0.13 6.45 5.40
CA LEU A 10 -0.30 7.01 4.12
C LEU A 10 -1.74 6.58 3.85
N ARG A 11 -2.55 7.57 3.47
CA ARG A 11 -3.94 7.34 3.07
C ARG A 11 -3.97 6.83 1.64
N TYR A 12 -4.31 5.57 1.47
CA TYR A 12 -4.54 4.97 0.16
C TYR A 12 -6.03 4.64 -0.01
N PRO A 13 -6.64 4.95 -1.16
CA PRO A 13 -8.02 4.55 -1.44
C PRO A 13 -8.10 3.03 -1.46
N GLY A 14 -9.07 2.43 -0.73
CA GLY A 14 -9.33 1.01 -0.91
C GLY A 14 -9.54 0.14 0.33
N GLY A 15 -9.74 0.70 1.53
CA GLY A 15 -10.27 -0.07 2.69
C GLY A 15 -9.52 -1.37 3.00
N LYS A 16 -8.19 -1.40 2.92
CA LYS A 16 -7.35 -2.60 3.03
C LYS A 16 -7.34 -3.28 4.42
N ALA A 17 -7.95 -2.66 5.44
CA ALA A 17 -8.11 -3.31 6.75
C ALA A 17 -8.85 -4.67 6.65
N LYS A 18 -9.87 -4.76 5.80
CA LYS A 18 -10.57 -6.05 5.56
C LYS A 18 -9.70 -7.07 4.85
N VAL A 19 -8.80 -6.59 3.97
CA VAL A 19 -7.83 -7.44 3.29
C VAL A 19 -6.78 -7.93 4.29
N ALA A 20 -6.32 -7.08 5.21
CA ALA A 20 -5.38 -7.47 6.25
C ALA A 20 -5.93 -8.61 7.13
N ASP A 21 -7.19 -8.49 7.60
CA ASP A 21 -7.87 -9.56 8.36
C ASP A 21 -7.88 -10.89 7.58
N PHE A 22 -8.21 -10.82 6.27
CA PHE A 22 -8.23 -12.00 5.42
C PHE A 22 -6.83 -12.61 5.26
N VAL A 23 -5.81 -11.79 5.02
CA VAL A 23 -4.42 -12.27 4.85
C VAL A 23 -3.91 -12.90 6.14
N GLN A 24 -4.27 -12.37 7.32
CA GLN A 24 -3.97 -13.01 8.61
C GLN A 24 -4.56 -14.42 8.72
N CYS A 25 -5.84 -14.59 8.32
CA CYS A 25 -6.47 -15.91 8.26
C CYS A 25 -5.76 -16.85 7.25
N LEU A 26 -5.42 -16.30 6.07
CA LEU A 26 -4.73 -17.05 5.02
C LEU A 26 -3.37 -17.59 5.50
N ILE A 27 -2.57 -16.75 6.19
CA ILE A 27 -1.27 -17.11 6.75
C ILE A 27 -1.42 -18.28 7.73
N LYS A 28 -2.41 -18.23 8.64
CA LYS A 28 -2.67 -19.30 9.61
C LYS A 28 -3.07 -20.62 8.94
N GLU A 29 -4.02 -20.56 8.01
CA GLU A 29 -4.56 -21.75 7.34
C GLU A 29 -3.54 -22.44 6.42
N ASN A 30 -2.49 -21.72 6.02
CA ASN A 30 -1.45 -22.25 5.13
C ASN A 30 -0.12 -22.53 5.83
N ALA A 31 -0.08 -22.52 7.16
CA ALA A 31 1.13 -22.74 7.96
C ALA A 31 2.30 -21.78 7.59
N LEU A 32 1.97 -20.49 7.34
CA LEU A 32 2.94 -19.46 6.98
C LEU A 32 3.28 -18.52 8.15
N LEU A 33 2.86 -18.87 9.39
CA LEU A 33 3.23 -18.10 10.58
C LEU A 33 4.75 -18.05 10.74
N ASP A 34 5.23 -16.92 11.28
CA ASP A 34 6.66 -16.63 11.44
C ASP A 34 7.47 -16.68 10.14
N GLY A 35 6.78 -16.64 8.99
CA GLY A 35 7.38 -16.58 7.68
C GLY A 35 7.67 -15.17 7.21
N THR A 36 7.97 -15.02 5.93
CA THR A 36 8.24 -13.75 5.27
C THR A 36 7.03 -13.28 4.46
N TYR A 37 6.76 -11.98 4.47
CA TYR A 37 5.73 -11.38 3.63
C TYR A 37 6.33 -10.38 2.65
N VAL A 38 5.89 -10.43 1.40
CA VAL A 38 6.40 -9.57 0.31
C VAL A 38 5.26 -8.77 -0.31
N GLU A 39 5.39 -7.44 -0.32
CA GLU A 39 4.41 -6.51 -0.91
C GLU A 39 5.11 -5.61 -1.96
N PRO A 40 5.15 -6.03 -3.25
CA PRO A 40 5.87 -5.32 -4.31
C PRO A 40 5.29 -3.93 -4.67
N TYR A 41 4.06 -3.65 -4.24
CA TYR A 41 3.33 -2.40 -4.44
C TYR A 41 2.82 -1.90 -3.09
N VAL A 42 3.73 -1.49 -2.21
CA VAL A 42 3.40 -1.25 -0.80
C VAL A 42 2.46 -0.07 -0.58
N GLY A 43 2.59 0.99 -1.36
CA GLY A 43 1.78 2.20 -1.13
C GLY A 43 1.77 2.61 0.34
N GLY A 44 0.60 2.47 0.99
CA GLY A 44 0.42 2.77 2.41
C GLY A 44 0.86 1.68 3.39
N GLY A 45 1.19 0.48 2.95
CA GLY A 45 1.74 -0.62 3.74
C GLY A 45 0.84 -1.18 4.85
N SER A 46 -0.47 -0.96 4.77
CA SER A 46 -1.38 -1.30 5.87
C SER A 46 -1.48 -2.80 6.12
N VAL A 47 -1.39 -3.62 5.07
CA VAL A 47 -1.38 -5.09 5.21
C VAL A 47 -0.06 -5.55 5.81
N ALA A 48 1.07 -5.14 5.22
CA ALA A 48 2.41 -5.50 5.68
C ALA A 48 2.62 -5.14 7.16
N LEU A 49 2.34 -3.88 7.54
CA LEU A 49 2.47 -3.44 8.93
C LEU A 49 1.51 -4.16 9.88
N SER A 50 0.27 -4.45 9.45
CA SER A 50 -0.69 -5.19 10.26
C SER A 50 -0.18 -6.60 10.57
N LEU A 51 0.42 -7.27 9.59
CA LEU A 51 0.99 -8.61 9.77
C LEU A 51 2.20 -8.56 10.70
N LEU A 52 3.10 -7.63 10.51
CA LEU A 52 4.31 -7.47 11.31
C LEU A 52 3.99 -7.11 12.76
N PHE A 53 3.16 -6.10 13.00
CA PHE A 53 2.82 -5.62 14.34
C PHE A 53 1.98 -6.59 15.17
N ASN A 54 1.29 -7.54 14.52
CA ASN A 54 0.54 -8.59 15.17
C ASN A 54 1.27 -9.94 15.17
N GLU A 55 2.58 -9.93 14.86
CA GLU A 55 3.47 -11.10 14.91
C GLU A 55 2.98 -12.30 14.09
N TYR A 56 2.39 -12.04 12.89
CA TYR A 56 2.05 -13.08 11.94
C TYR A 56 3.23 -13.49 11.08
N VAL A 57 4.18 -12.58 10.88
CA VAL A 57 5.37 -12.78 10.06
C VAL A 57 6.61 -12.26 10.78
N SER A 58 7.76 -12.87 10.54
CA SER A 58 9.04 -12.45 11.11
C SER A 58 9.56 -11.20 10.41
N ASP A 59 9.41 -11.13 9.10
CA ASP A 59 9.97 -10.09 8.24
C ASP A 59 9.00 -9.68 7.16
N ILE A 60 9.11 -8.43 6.72
CA ILE A 60 8.40 -7.92 5.56
C ILE A 60 9.37 -7.32 4.54
N HIS A 61 9.18 -7.70 3.26
CA HIS A 61 9.80 -7.02 2.13
C HIS A 61 8.77 -6.11 1.49
N ILE A 62 9.01 -4.82 1.56
CA ILE A 62 8.13 -3.79 0.99
C ILE A 62 8.86 -3.06 -0.13
N ASN A 63 8.14 -2.80 -1.20
CA ASN A 63 8.68 -2.12 -2.36
C ASN A 63 7.67 -1.15 -2.96
N ASP A 64 8.15 -0.05 -3.49
CA ASP A 64 7.35 0.77 -4.39
C ASP A 64 8.27 1.40 -5.45
N LYS A 65 7.80 1.36 -6.72
CA LYS A 65 8.54 1.96 -7.84
C LYS A 65 8.43 3.49 -7.83
N ASP A 66 7.39 4.07 -7.21
CA ASP A 66 7.28 5.53 -7.07
C ASP A 66 8.28 6.02 -6.02
N ILE A 67 9.26 6.78 -6.49
CA ILE A 67 10.30 7.36 -5.64
C ILE A 67 9.73 8.20 -4.48
N SER A 68 8.54 8.80 -4.64
CA SER A 68 7.87 9.55 -3.59
C SER A 68 7.45 8.64 -2.43
N ILE A 69 6.87 7.48 -2.74
CA ILE A 69 6.46 6.48 -1.74
C ILE A 69 7.69 5.86 -1.08
N TYR A 70 8.68 5.47 -1.90
CA TYR A 70 9.95 4.97 -1.39
C TYR A 70 10.61 5.98 -0.44
N ALA A 71 10.69 7.26 -0.80
CA ALA A 71 11.30 8.32 0.02
C ALA A 71 10.60 8.49 1.37
N PHE A 72 9.26 8.36 1.42
CA PHE A 72 8.54 8.34 2.68
C PHE A 72 8.94 7.16 3.57
N TRP A 73 8.92 5.94 3.02
CA TRP A 73 9.30 4.74 3.77
C TRP A 73 10.76 4.78 4.21
N TYR A 74 11.66 5.21 3.31
CA TYR A 74 13.08 5.40 3.64
C TYR A 74 13.26 6.37 4.81
N SER A 75 12.56 7.49 4.80
CA SER A 75 12.62 8.50 5.86
C SER A 75 12.05 7.98 7.18
N ALA A 76 10.96 7.19 7.13
CA ALA A 76 10.34 6.59 8.30
C ALA A 76 11.19 5.50 8.95
N LEU A 77 12.11 4.86 8.19
CA LEU A 77 12.99 3.81 8.68
C LEU A 77 14.39 4.33 9.06
N ASN A 78 14.94 5.29 8.30
CA ASN A 78 16.35 5.69 8.44
C ASN A 78 16.54 7.12 8.96
N ASN A 79 15.52 7.98 8.91
CA ASN A 79 15.61 9.38 9.31
C ASN A 79 14.48 9.78 10.30
N VAL A 80 14.15 8.89 11.22
CA VAL A 80 12.97 8.97 12.11
C VAL A 80 12.89 10.30 12.84
N ASP A 81 13.96 10.68 13.56
CA ASP A 81 13.98 11.91 14.38
C ASP A 81 13.82 13.16 13.53
N ALA A 82 14.49 13.21 12.37
CA ALA A 82 14.39 14.32 11.46
C ALA A 82 12.99 14.42 10.84
N LEU A 83 12.41 13.31 10.40
CA LEU A 83 11.05 13.26 9.89
C LEU A 83 10.02 13.68 10.95
N CYS A 84 10.12 13.16 12.17
CA CYS A 84 9.25 13.52 13.29
C CYS A 84 9.38 15.01 13.65
N LYS A 85 10.60 15.56 13.62
CA LYS A 85 10.84 16.99 13.82
C LYS A 85 10.16 17.83 12.73
N MET A 86 10.29 17.45 11.46
CA MET A 86 9.61 18.14 10.35
C MET A 86 8.08 18.10 10.52
N ILE A 87 7.51 16.96 10.91
CA ILE A 87 6.07 16.83 11.19
C ILE A 87 5.65 17.77 12.33
N LYS A 88 6.41 17.80 13.42
CA LYS A 88 6.13 18.61 14.59
C LYS A 88 6.17 20.11 14.28
N ASP A 89 7.25 20.58 13.62
CA ASP A 89 7.57 21.99 13.49
C ASP A 89 6.90 22.67 12.29
N THR A 90 6.52 21.89 11.25
CA THR A 90 5.98 22.46 10.01
C THR A 90 4.54 22.97 10.21
N PRO A 91 4.23 24.23 9.81
CA PRO A 91 2.88 24.77 9.85
C PRO A 91 1.93 24.06 8.88
N LEU A 92 0.67 23.83 9.31
CA LEU A 92 -0.39 23.28 8.47
C LEU A 92 -1.19 24.42 7.83
N ASN A 93 -0.67 24.97 6.75
CA ASN A 93 -1.31 26.05 5.98
C ASN A 93 -1.09 25.87 4.47
N VAL A 94 -1.80 26.66 3.69
CA VAL A 94 -1.76 26.59 2.21
C VAL A 94 -0.41 27.02 1.65
N GLU A 95 0.29 27.96 2.29
CA GLU A 95 1.63 28.37 1.87
C GLU A 95 2.61 27.19 1.95
N THR A 96 2.63 26.49 3.08
CA THR A 96 3.42 25.25 3.25
C THR A 96 3.02 24.19 2.23
N TRP A 97 1.71 24.04 1.98
CA TRP A 97 1.20 23.10 0.98
C TRP A 97 1.80 23.37 -0.41
N PHE A 98 1.88 24.62 -0.85
CA PHE A 98 2.51 24.98 -2.13
C PHE A 98 4.01 24.63 -2.13
N LYS A 99 4.74 24.90 -1.04
CA LYS A 99 6.16 24.49 -0.91
C LYS A 99 6.31 22.97 -1.06
N GLN A 100 5.44 22.18 -0.45
CA GLN A 100 5.49 20.73 -0.57
C GLN A 100 5.12 20.25 -1.99
N LYS A 101 4.22 20.94 -2.68
CA LYS A 101 3.90 20.65 -4.10
C LYS A 101 5.09 20.94 -5.01
N GLU A 102 5.86 21.95 -4.73
CA GLU A 102 7.09 22.29 -5.48
C GLU A 102 8.13 21.17 -5.35
N ILE A 103 8.37 20.66 -4.14
CA ILE A 103 9.26 19.52 -3.91
C ILE A 103 8.80 18.30 -4.74
N GLN A 104 7.50 17.99 -4.74
CA GLN A 104 6.96 16.88 -5.55
C GLN A 104 7.11 17.10 -7.06
N SER A 105 7.04 18.33 -7.54
CA SER A 105 7.25 18.62 -8.97
C SER A 105 8.72 18.51 -9.39
N ASN A 106 9.65 18.61 -8.44
CA ASN A 106 11.09 18.49 -8.65
C ASN A 106 11.69 17.22 -7.97
N LYS A 107 10.90 16.17 -7.85
CA LYS A 107 11.20 14.98 -7.03
C LYS A 107 12.50 14.26 -7.40
N GLU A 108 12.91 14.32 -8.68
CA GLU A 108 14.15 13.71 -9.16
C GLU A 108 15.43 14.38 -8.62
N ASN A 109 15.32 15.64 -8.18
CA ASN A 109 16.43 16.41 -7.65
C ASN A 109 16.30 16.72 -6.14
N SER A 110 15.25 16.19 -5.50
CA SER A 110 15.01 16.43 -4.08
C SER A 110 15.74 15.40 -3.22
N ASP A 111 16.18 15.82 -2.05
CA ASP A 111 16.68 14.91 -1.02
C ASP A 111 15.59 13.93 -0.56
N LEU A 112 15.96 12.69 -0.21
CA LEU A 112 15.00 11.66 0.18
C LEU A 112 14.19 12.03 1.41
N LEU A 113 14.76 12.72 2.40
CA LEU A 113 14.03 13.15 3.59
C LEU A 113 13.02 14.26 3.25
N GLU A 114 13.41 15.23 2.45
CA GLU A 114 12.52 16.31 2.00
C GLU A 114 11.38 15.76 1.14
N LEU A 115 11.69 14.86 0.20
CA LEU A 115 10.69 14.21 -0.65
C LEU A 115 9.76 13.32 0.17
N GLY A 116 10.30 12.56 1.12
CA GLY A 116 9.53 11.70 2.02
C GLY A 116 8.56 12.50 2.88
N PHE A 117 9.04 13.59 3.48
CA PHE A 117 8.17 14.51 4.23
C PHE A 117 7.11 15.16 3.33
N SER A 118 7.48 15.64 2.15
CA SER A 118 6.54 16.21 1.18
C SER A 118 5.45 15.21 0.79
N THR A 119 5.83 13.97 0.51
CA THR A 119 4.89 12.88 0.20
C THR A 119 3.91 12.66 1.35
N PHE A 120 4.42 12.54 2.56
CA PHE A 120 3.60 12.37 3.76
C PHE A 120 2.67 13.57 3.99
N PHE A 121 3.20 14.79 3.95
CA PHE A 121 2.44 16.01 4.14
C PHE A 121 1.28 16.12 3.15
N LEU A 122 1.56 15.98 1.86
CA LEU A 122 0.54 16.07 0.81
C LEU A 122 -0.46 14.93 0.87
N ASN A 123 -0.03 13.72 1.17
CA ASN A 123 -0.93 12.60 1.34
C ASN A 123 -1.95 12.85 2.48
N ARG A 124 -1.52 13.49 3.56
CA ARG A 124 -2.40 13.80 4.70
C ARG A 124 -3.26 15.05 4.49
N THR A 125 -2.80 16.01 3.68
CA THR A 125 -3.48 17.30 3.48
C THR A 125 -4.26 17.40 2.16
N ASN A 126 -4.05 16.47 1.22
CA ASN A 126 -4.79 16.43 -0.05
C ASN A 126 -6.10 15.64 0.06
N ARG A 127 -7.06 16.00 -0.80
CA ARG A 127 -8.31 15.25 -0.96
C ARG A 127 -8.00 13.79 -1.31
N SER A 128 -8.63 12.88 -0.59
CA SER A 128 -8.47 11.41 -0.73
C SER A 128 -7.04 10.87 -0.58
N GLY A 129 -6.08 11.67 -0.12
CA GLY A 129 -4.67 11.26 0.00
C GLY A 129 -3.91 11.20 -1.33
N ILE A 130 -4.50 11.68 -2.41
CA ILE A 130 -3.90 11.63 -3.74
C ILE A 130 -2.89 12.79 -3.89
N LEU A 131 -1.61 12.48 -4.16
CA LEU A 131 -0.53 13.48 -4.21
C LEU A 131 -0.76 14.59 -5.24
N LYS A 132 -1.42 14.28 -6.37
CA LYS A 132 -1.77 15.26 -7.41
C LYS A 132 -3.03 16.06 -7.09
N ALA A 133 -3.84 15.64 -6.11
CA ALA A 133 -5.09 16.31 -5.79
C ALA A 133 -4.87 17.68 -5.13
N GLY A 134 -5.94 18.47 -5.06
CA GLY A 134 -5.93 19.74 -4.34
C GLY A 134 -6.06 19.56 -2.82
N VAL A 135 -5.73 20.62 -2.10
CA VAL A 135 -5.76 20.68 -0.64
C VAL A 135 -7.18 20.47 -0.08
N ILE A 136 -7.28 19.83 1.07
CA ILE A 136 -8.53 19.71 1.83
C ILE A 136 -8.94 21.13 2.27
N GLY A 137 -10.22 21.46 2.10
CA GLY A 137 -10.77 22.78 2.45
C GLY A 137 -10.65 23.84 1.34
N GLY A 138 -9.93 23.55 0.24
CA GLY A 138 -9.64 24.51 -0.82
C GLY A 138 -8.53 25.50 -0.46
N TYR A 139 -8.14 26.33 -1.40
CA TYR A 139 -7.06 27.30 -1.18
C TYR A 139 -7.45 28.41 -0.17
N ASP A 140 -8.71 28.79 -0.15
CA ASP A 140 -9.25 29.80 0.80
C ASP A 140 -9.62 29.18 2.14
N GLN A 141 -9.45 27.86 2.30
CA GLN A 141 -9.79 27.13 3.51
C GLN A 141 -11.25 27.40 3.99
N THR A 142 -12.20 27.52 3.06
CA THR A 142 -13.63 27.75 3.34
C THR A 142 -14.46 26.46 3.42
N GLY A 143 -13.90 25.31 2.97
CA GLY A 143 -14.57 24.02 3.03
C GLY A 143 -14.89 23.54 4.45
N ASN A 144 -15.80 22.58 4.59
CA ASN A 144 -16.23 22.02 5.89
C ASN A 144 -15.09 21.37 6.68
N TYR A 145 -14.13 20.77 5.99
CA TYR A 145 -12.91 20.24 6.56
C TYR A 145 -11.73 21.13 6.13
N LYS A 146 -10.80 21.36 7.04
CA LYS A 146 -9.59 22.17 6.81
C LYS A 146 -8.38 21.30 6.53
N ILE A 147 -7.28 21.92 6.16
CA ILE A 147 -6.02 21.23 5.81
C ILE A 147 -5.52 20.26 6.90
N ASP A 148 -5.78 20.57 8.16
CA ASP A 148 -5.38 19.83 9.35
C ASP A 148 -6.31 18.65 9.69
N ALA A 149 -7.46 18.52 9.02
CA ALA A 149 -8.50 17.54 9.35
C ALA A 149 -8.02 16.08 9.42
N ARG A 150 -6.90 15.75 8.80
CA ARG A 150 -6.29 14.41 8.78
C ARG A 150 -4.83 14.41 9.25
N PHE A 151 -4.41 15.45 9.97
CA PHE A 151 -3.01 15.64 10.35
C PHE A 151 -2.86 15.83 11.87
N ASN A 152 -3.19 14.81 12.64
CA ASN A 152 -2.88 14.78 14.08
C ASN A 152 -1.39 14.49 14.26
N LYS A 153 -0.59 15.53 14.50
CA LYS A 153 0.88 15.45 14.58
C LYS A 153 1.36 14.42 15.61
N GLU A 154 0.78 14.44 16.80
CA GLU A 154 1.21 13.57 17.91
C GLU A 154 0.96 12.08 17.60
N ASP A 155 -0.23 11.75 17.10
CA ASP A 155 -0.59 10.40 16.71
C ASP A 155 0.28 9.89 15.55
N LEU A 156 0.50 10.74 14.55
CA LEU A 156 1.30 10.40 13.38
C LEU A 156 2.78 10.17 13.74
N ILE A 157 3.35 10.98 14.63
CA ILE A 157 4.71 10.80 15.15
C ILE A 157 4.82 9.47 15.89
N LYS A 158 3.88 9.14 16.79
CA LYS A 158 3.88 7.86 17.50
C LYS A 158 3.84 6.66 16.56
N ARG A 159 3.08 6.74 15.48
CA ARG A 159 3.01 5.65 14.47
C ARG A 159 4.32 5.51 13.69
N ILE A 160 4.98 6.61 13.35
CA ILE A 160 6.30 6.57 12.68
C ILE A 160 7.34 5.96 13.62
N GLN A 161 7.37 6.38 14.88
CA GLN A 161 8.27 5.81 15.88
C GLN A 161 8.04 4.31 16.05
N ARG A 162 6.77 3.86 16.09
CA ARG A 162 6.46 2.43 16.15
C ARG A 162 6.98 1.65 14.93
N ILE A 163 6.96 2.23 13.73
CA ILE A 163 7.54 1.56 12.54
C ILE A 163 9.06 1.43 12.71
N ALA A 164 9.70 2.47 13.21
CA ALA A 164 11.14 2.46 13.45
C ALA A 164 11.58 1.39 14.48
N ASP A 165 10.73 1.07 15.46
CA ASP A 165 10.99 -0.03 16.42
C ASP A 165 11.07 -1.40 15.72
N TYR A 166 10.56 -1.54 14.51
CA TYR A 166 10.58 -2.76 13.69
C TYR A 166 11.52 -2.67 12.48
N ALA A 167 12.36 -1.63 12.39
CA ALA A 167 13.15 -1.35 11.19
C ALA A 167 14.02 -2.53 10.76
N ASP A 168 14.60 -3.27 11.70
CA ASP A 168 15.44 -4.45 11.41
C ASP A 168 14.69 -5.61 10.73
N ARG A 169 13.35 -5.59 10.77
CA ARG A 169 12.44 -6.59 10.19
C ARG A 169 11.73 -6.08 8.93
N ILE A 170 12.11 -4.87 8.45
CA ILE A 170 11.48 -4.22 7.28
C ILE A 170 12.53 -4.02 6.20
N HIS A 171 12.44 -4.79 5.12
CA HIS A 171 13.35 -4.71 3.98
C HIS A 171 12.71 -3.86 2.88
N LEU A 172 13.19 -2.62 2.73
CA LEU A 172 12.66 -1.64 1.78
C LEU A 172 13.48 -1.63 0.48
N THR A 173 12.79 -1.63 -0.66
CA THR A 173 13.41 -1.48 -1.99
C THR A 173 12.65 -0.48 -2.87
N ASN A 174 13.32 0.04 -3.93
CA ASN A 174 12.74 0.89 -4.96
C ASN A 174 13.02 0.28 -6.33
N GLU A 175 12.48 -0.90 -6.57
CA GLU A 175 12.71 -1.68 -7.78
C GLU A 175 11.43 -1.77 -8.64
N ASP A 176 11.59 -2.16 -9.90
CA ASP A 176 10.47 -2.65 -10.68
C ASP A 176 9.95 -3.96 -10.05
N ALA A 177 8.62 -4.08 -9.93
CA ALA A 177 8.01 -5.22 -9.23
C ALA A 177 8.31 -6.57 -9.88
N VAL A 178 8.42 -6.63 -11.21
CA VAL A 178 8.81 -7.85 -11.94
C VAL A 178 10.24 -8.25 -11.53
N SER A 179 11.18 -7.31 -11.54
CA SER A 179 12.57 -7.54 -11.14
C SER A 179 12.67 -7.99 -9.69
N LEU A 180 11.96 -7.35 -8.79
CA LEU A 180 11.90 -7.72 -7.38
C LEU A 180 11.40 -9.16 -7.20
N VAL A 181 10.27 -9.52 -7.81
CA VAL A 181 9.69 -10.88 -7.69
C VAL A 181 10.64 -11.92 -8.29
N GLN A 182 11.25 -11.64 -9.44
CA GLN A 182 12.23 -12.55 -10.07
C GLN A 182 13.43 -12.84 -9.17
N ARG A 183 13.91 -11.85 -8.44
CA ARG A 183 14.99 -12.00 -7.46
C ARG A 183 14.51 -12.78 -6.23
N LEU A 184 13.48 -12.31 -5.57
CA LEU A 184 13.06 -12.83 -4.27
C LEU A 184 12.45 -14.24 -4.32
N LYS A 185 11.81 -14.66 -5.43
CA LYS A 185 11.19 -15.99 -5.54
C LYS A 185 12.14 -17.17 -5.33
N ASN A 186 13.45 -16.94 -5.54
CA ASN A 186 14.49 -17.96 -5.37
C ASN A 186 15.33 -17.77 -4.10
N GLU A 187 15.29 -16.59 -3.48
CA GLU A 187 16.09 -16.24 -2.30
C GLU A 187 15.33 -16.50 -0.99
N LEU A 188 13.98 -16.37 -1.01
CA LEU A 188 13.16 -16.43 0.19
C LEU A 188 12.73 -17.87 0.53
N PRO A 189 12.47 -18.16 1.81
CA PRO A 189 12.07 -19.48 2.28
C PRO A 189 10.65 -19.85 1.82
N TYR A 190 10.32 -21.15 1.87
CA TYR A 190 9.04 -21.70 1.40
C TYR A 190 7.80 -21.15 2.17
N ASN A 191 7.97 -20.69 3.40
CA ASN A 191 6.92 -20.06 4.21
C ASN A 191 6.74 -18.57 3.90
N THR A 192 7.05 -18.17 2.66
CA THR A 192 6.85 -16.79 2.18
C THR A 192 5.50 -16.64 1.50
N LEU A 193 4.84 -15.51 1.79
CA LEU A 193 3.64 -15.06 1.07
C LEU A 193 3.94 -13.79 0.28
N PHE A 194 3.77 -13.84 -1.05
CA PHE A 194 3.73 -12.66 -1.91
C PHE A 194 2.29 -12.16 -2.04
N TYR A 195 2.04 -10.90 -1.72
CA TYR A 195 0.79 -10.21 -2.00
C TYR A 195 1.04 -9.06 -2.97
N LEU A 196 0.46 -9.17 -4.16
CA LEU A 196 0.57 -8.17 -5.20
C LEU A 196 -0.74 -7.40 -5.33
N ASP A 197 -0.65 -6.08 -5.33
CA ASP A 197 -1.76 -5.16 -5.56
C ASP A 197 -1.34 -4.11 -6.62
N PRO A 198 -1.10 -4.57 -7.86
CA PRO A 198 -0.57 -3.70 -8.91
C PRO A 198 -1.56 -2.61 -9.31
N PRO A 199 -1.13 -1.58 -10.06
CA PRO A 199 -2.04 -0.58 -10.61
C PRO A 199 -3.20 -1.23 -11.33
N TYR A 200 -4.44 -0.85 -10.98
CA TYR A 200 -5.65 -1.44 -11.55
C TYR A 200 -5.82 -1.12 -13.03
N TYR A 201 -6.35 -2.08 -13.78
CA TYR A 201 -6.48 -1.99 -15.24
C TYR A 201 -7.32 -0.81 -15.73
N VAL A 202 -8.49 -0.58 -15.11
CA VAL A 202 -9.37 0.54 -15.46
C VAL A 202 -9.10 1.75 -14.58
N LYS A 203 -9.09 1.56 -13.25
CA LYS A 203 -8.96 2.66 -12.29
C LYS A 203 -7.56 3.25 -12.24
N GLY A 204 -6.54 2.47 -12.63
CA GLY A 204 -5.15 2.90 -12.63
C GLY A 204 -4.86 4.07 -13.55
N LYS A 205 -5.56 4.18 -14.71
CA LYS A 205 -5.35 5.24 -15.72
C LYS A 205 -5.59 6.68 -15.21
N GLY A 206 -6.24 6.85 -14.05
CA GLY A 206 -6.52 8.18 -13.47
C GLY A 206 -5.91 8.42 -12.09
N LEU A 207 -5.44 7.39 -11.40
CA LEU A 207 -5.03 7.46 -10.00
C LEU A 207 -3.51 7.39 -9.79
N TYR A 208 -2.80 6.66 -10.65
CA TYR A 208 -1.37 6.39 -10.48
C TYR A 208 -0.52 7.15 -11.48
N LEU A 209 0.68 7.54 -11.07
CA LEU A 209 1.71 8.14 -11.94
C LEU A 209 2.23 7.12 -12.97
N ASN A 210 2.32 5.87 -12.55
CA ASN A 210 2.80 4.72 -13.31
C ASN A 210 1.62 3.76 -13.54
N TYR A 211 0.79 3.99 -14.57
CA TYR A 211 -0.23 3.02 -14.95
C TYR A 211 0.39 1.90 -15.81
N TYR A 212 -0.12 0.69 -15.65
CA TYR A 212 0.28 -0.47 -16.42
C TYR A 212 -0.49 -0.52 -17.74
N ASN A 213 0.21 -0.85 -18.82
CA ASN A 213 -0.41 -1.27 -20.08
C ASN A 213 -0.64 -2.79 -20.09
N ASP A 214 -1.26 -3.31 -21.15
CA ASP A 214 -1.59 -4.74 -21.27
C ASP A 214 -0.34 -5.63 -21.15
N THR A 215 0.79 -5.19 -21.72
CA THR A 215 2.06 -5.93 -21.64
C THR A 215 2.62 -5.96 -20.21
N ASP A 216 2.49 -4.87 -19.48
CA ASP A 216 2.96 -4.82 -18.07
C ASP A 216 2.15 -5.80 -17.19
N HIS A 217 0.82 -5.83 -17.38
CA HIS A 217 -0.05 -6.79 -16.70
C HIS A 217 0.29 -8.24 -17.06
N GLN A 218 0.60 -8.51 -18.34
CA GLN A 218 1.02 -9.83 -18.81
C GLN A 218 2.36 -10.23 -18.19
N ASN A 219 3.33 -9.31 -18.13
CA ASN A 219 4.66 -9.56 -17.59
C ASN A 219 4.58 -9.94 -16.10
N ILE A 220 3.83 -9.19 -15.29
CA ILE A 220 3.68 -9.54 -13.87
C ILE A 220 2.95 -10.87 -13.68
N ALA A 221 1.90 -11.16 -14.48
CA ALA A 221 1.19 -12.44 -14.42
C ALA A 221 2.10 -13.63 -14.78
N ASN A 222 2.94 -13.48 -15.80
CA ASN A 222 3.92 -14.50 -16.15
C ASN A 222 4.94 -14.69 -15.02
N THR A 223 5.49 -13.59 -14.49
CA THR A 223 6.50 -13.64 -13.43
C THR A 223 6.02 -14.32 -12.16
N ILE A 224 4.82 -14.00 -11.68
CA ILE A 224 4.27 -14.66 -10.48
C ILE A 224 3.91 -16.13 -10.72
N SER A 225 3.58 -16.49 -11.97
CA SER A 225 3.30 -17.87 -12.33
C SER A 225 4.54 -18.80 -12.24
N GLU A 226 5.72 -18.22 -12.20
CA GLU A 226 6.99 -18.91 -12.03
C GLU A 226 7.38 -19.12 -10.54
N ILE A 227 6.62 -18.56 -9.61
CA ILE A 227 6.84 -18.78 -8.17
C ILE A 227 6.40 -20.20 -7.83
N ALA A 228 7.35 -21.10 -7.66
CA ALA A 228 7.08 -22.51 -7.41
C ALA A 228 7.08 -22.89 -5.91
N ASN A 229 8.00 -22.29 -5.14
CA ASN A 229 8.29 -22.70 -3.76
C ASN A 229 7.56 -21.86 -2.69
N CYS A 230 7.02 -20.70 -3.06
CA CYS A 230 6.32 -19.80 -2.16
C CYS A 230 4.83 -19.72 -2.50
N LYS A 231 4.05 -19.09 -1.62
CA LYS A 231 2.64 -18.79 -1.89
C LYS A 231 2.49 -17.36 -2.39
N TRP A 232 1.48 -17.17 -3.24
CA TRP A 232 1.15 -15.82 -3.71
C TRP A 232 -0.35 -15.61 -3.89
N ILE A 233 -0.77 -14.36 -3.70
CA ILE A 233 -2.09 -13.85 -4.03
C ILE A 233 -1.96 -12.51 -4.77
N VAL A 234 -2.93 -12.19 -5.62
CA VAL A 234 -2.98 -10.92 -6.37
C VAL A 234 -4.38 -10.33 -6.27
N SER A 235 -4.49 -9.04 -6.02
CA SER A 235 -5.75 -8.31 -6.11
C SER A 235 -5.79 -7.37 -7.33
N TYR A 236 -6.97 -7.25 -7.96
CA TYR A 236 -7.23 -6.40 -9.11
C TYR A 236 -8.67 -5.90 -9.16
N ASP A 237 -8.95 -4.91 -10.00
CA ASP A 237 -10.31 -4.63 -10.46
C ASP A 237 -10.85 -5.82 -11.28
N ASN A 238 -12.11 -6.17 -11.04
CA ASN A 238 -12.75 -7.32 -11.72
C ASN A 238 -13.18 -6.93 -13.14
N VAL A 239 -12.28 -7.13 -14.10
CA VAL A 239 -12.50 -6.84 -15.53
C VAL A 239 -12.15 -8.05 -16.40
N PRO A 240 -12.80 -8.23 -17.58
CA PRO A 240 -12.61 -9.41 -18.42
C PRO A 240 -11.15 -9.70 -18.81
N PHE A 241 -10.36 -8.66 -19.09
CA PHE A 241 -8.96 -8.83 -19.43
C PHE A 241 -8.18 -9.50 -18.28
N ILE A 242 -8.33 -9.01 -17.06
CA ILE A 242 -7.63 -9.55 -15.89
C ILE A 242 -8.12 -10.95 -15.54
N THR A 243 -9.44 -11.19 -15.56
CA THR A 243 -9.99 -12.54 -15.27
C THR A 243 -9.54 -13.58 -16.29
N SER A 244 -9.40 -13.19 -17.56
CA SER A 244 -8.86 -14.03 -18.62
C SER A 244 -7.37 -14.32 -18.43
N LEU A 245 -6.59 -13.31 -18.07
CA LEU A 245 -5.15 -13.40 -17.84
C LEU A 245 -4.81 -14.44 -16.77
N TYR A 246 -5.63 -14.53 -15.72
CA TYR A 246 -5.46 -15.46 -14.60
C TYR A 246 -6.43 -16.66 -14.65
N SER A 247 -6.98 -17.01 -15.82
CA SER A 247 -8.04 -18.03 -15.97
C SER A 247 -7.68 -19.43 -15.47
N LYS A 248 -6.40 -19.78 -15.43
CA LYS A 248 -5.90 -21.06 -14.89
C LYS A 248 -5.88 -21.14 -13.36
N TYR A 249 -6.05 -20.00 -12.67
CA TYR A 249 -6.00 -19.93 -11.22
C TYR A 249 -7.37 -19.72 -10.60
N ARG A 250 -7.52 -20.10 -9.33
CA ARG A 250 -8.73 -19.84 -8.56
C ARG A 250 -8.90 -18.34 -8.33
N GLN A 251 -10.13 -17.85 -8.50
CA GLN A 251 -10.46 -16.45 -8.43
C GLN A 251 -11.70 -16.26 -7.55
N GLN A 252 -11.69 -15.25 -6.66
CA GLN A 252 -12.86 -14.89 -5.85
C GLN A 252 -13.10 -13.39 -5.92
N CYS A 253 -14.36 -13.01 -6.18
CA CYS A 253 -14.78 -11.60 -6.19
C CYS A 253 -15.04 -11.10 -4.78
N PHE A 254 -14.71 -9.83 -4.51
CA PHE A 254 -15.03 -9.14 -3.28
C PHE A 254 -15.37 -7.67 -3.53
N GLU A 255 -15.95 -6.99 -2.54
CA GLU A 255 -16.32 -5.59 -2.65
C GLU A 255 -15.57 -4.77 -1.61
N LEU A 256 -14.94 -3.69 -2.05
CA LEU A 256 -14.37 -2.66 -1.17
C LEU A 256 -15.20 -1.37 -1.24
N ASN A 257 -15.38 -0.75 -0.08
CA ASN A 257 -16.01 0.56 0.02
C ASN A 257 -14.96 1.63 -0.25
N TYR A 258 -15.03 2.29 -1.39
CA TYR A 258 -14.20 3.45 -1.70
C TYR A 258 -14.83 4.71 -1.11
N SER A 259 -14.15 5.37 -0.18
CA SER A 259 -14.58 6.65 0.41
C SER A 259 -14.25 7.86 -0.47
N ALA A 260 -13.79 7.67 -1.70
CA ALA A 260 -13.46 8.74 -2.64
C ALA A 260 -14.65 9.03 -3.58
N SER A 261 -15.19 10.20 -3.47
CA SER A 261 -16.05 11.08 -4.28
C SER A 261 -17.02 10.55 -5.35
N ASN A 262 -17.24 9.26 -5.52
CA ASN A 262 -18.39 8.69 -6.24
C ASN A 262 -18.72 7.35 -5.59
N SER A 263 -19.86 7.29 -4.93
CA SER A 263 -20.40 6.18 -4.18
C SER A 263 -20.71 4.94 -5.05
N GLY A 264 -19.68 4.27 -5.53
CA GLY A 264 -19.76 2.98 -6.22
C GLY A 264 -19.01 1.92 -5.44
N LYS A 265 -19.66 0.80 -5.11
CA LYS A 265 -18.97 -0.41 -4.67
C LYS A 265 -18.10 -0.90 -5.82
N GLY A 266 -16.78 -0.86 -5.66
CA GLY A 266 -15.88 -1.44 -6.64
C GLY A 266 -15.87 -2.97 -6.49
N LYS A 267 -16.25 -3.70 -7.55
CA LYS A 267 -16.02 -5.14 -7.60
C LYS A 267 -14.55 -5.39 -7.87
N GLU A 268 -13.93 -6.14 -6.99
CA GLU A 268 -12.54 -6.55 -7.10
C GLU A 268 -12.45 -8.07 -7.17
N ILE A 269 -11.31 -8.55 -7.64
CA ILE A 269 -11.00 -9.96 -7.74
C ILE A 269 -9.71 -10.24 -6.99
N MET A 270 -9.68 -11.35 -6.27
CA MET A 270 -8.45 -11.91 -5.72
C MET A 270 -8.14 -13.24 -6.40
N VAL A 271 -6.93 -13.37 -6.88
CA VAL A 271 -6.39 -14.54 -7.56
C VAL A 271 -5.45 -15.26 -6.60
N PHE A 272 -5.48 -16.57 -6.63
CA PHE A 272 -4.78 -17.44 -5.69
C PHE A 272 -3.90 -18.45 -6.42
N CYS A 273 -2.65 -18.59 -5.99
CA CYS A 273 -1.77 -19.64 -6.50
C CYS A 273 -2.31 -21.05 -6.23
N ASP A 274 -1.75 -22.02 -6.93
CA ASP A 274 -2.09 -23.42 -6.71
C ASP A 274 -1.63 -23.90 -5.32
N GLY A 275 -2.43 -24.82 -4.75
CA GLY A 275 -2.12 -25.42 -3.45
C GLY A 275 -2.23 -24.48 -2.23
N ILE A 276 -2.73 -23.24 -2.40
CA ILE A 276 -3.07 -22.39 -1.25
C ILE A 276 -4.48 -22.74 -0.74
N VAL A 277 -4.65 -22.84 0.57
CA VAL A 277 -5.97 -22.99 1.21
C VAL A 277 -6.60 -21.61 1.35
N ILE A 278 -7.80 -21.45 0.82
CA ILE A 278 -8.54 -20.18 0.90
C ILE A 278 -9.47 -20.22 2.12
N PRO A 279 -9.23 -19.42 3.17
CA PRO A 279 -10.08 -19.43 4.36
C PRO A 279 -11.49 -18.93 4.06
N LYS A 280 -12.48 -19.48 4.77
CA LYS A 280 -13.82 -18.90 4.79
C LYS A 280 -13.76 -17.54 5.50
N HIS A 281 -14.07 -16.47 4.79
CA HIS A 281 -13.92 -15.12 5.34
C HIS A 281 -15.03 -14.18 4.86
N LYS A 282 -15.40 -13.21 5.72
CA LYS A 282 -16.43 -12.19 5.43
C LYS A 282 -16.09 -11.29 4.21
N LEU A 283 -14.82 -11.25 3.79
CA LEU A 283 -14.39 -10.50 2.61
C LEU A 283 -15.13 -10.95 1.34
N PHE A 284 -15.42 -12.25 1.21
CA PHE A 284 -16.05 -12.86 0.03
C PHE A 284 -17.54 -13.15 0.20
N ASN A 285 -18.14 -12.88 1.37
CA ASN A 285 -19.51 -13.30 1.69
C ASN A 285 -20.63 -12.45 1.07
N HIS A 286 -20.35 -11.56 0.12
CA HIS A 286 -21.37 -10.70 -0.52
C HIS A 286 -21.74 -11.11 -1.95
N SER A 287 -21.42 -12.35 -2.38
CA SER A 287 -21.68 -12.80 -3.77
C SER A 287 -22.90 -13.72 -3.92
N THR A 288 -23.87 -13.65 -3.01
CA THR A 288 -25.17 -14.34 -3.20
C THR A 288 -26.32 -13.42 -2.86
N LYS A 289 -26.73 -12.59 -3.83
CA LYS A 289 -28.13 -12.19 -4.05
C LYS A 289 -28.36 -11.89 -5.51
#